data_c5ea40c0ee8f4849c70010604d4fb3ce
#
_entry.id   c5ea40c0ee8f4849c70010604d4fb3ce
#
_cell.length_a   1.000
_cell.length_b   1.000
_cell.length_c   1.000
_cell.angle_alpha   90.00
_cell.angle_beta   90.00
_cell.angle_gamma   90.00
#
_symmetry.space_group_name_H-M   'P 1'
#
loop_
_entity.id
_entity.type
_entity.pdbx_description
1 polymer ?
#
loop_
_entity_poly.entity_id
_entity_poly.type
_entity_poly.pdbx_seq_one_letter_code
_entity_poly.pdbx_strand_id
1 'polypeptide(L)'
;LQRIALPMAFAVCLLINQQHTQPNNRAARPRQSLRALLLLLLLCGAAQAQSISVRISVFSVAPGRIKVEGRRAESTTVWSFRNRYGSINGLGERIENLSLSDDSGAQIPVRKIAPGEYSSTTAAARFVYEVKLEPPAQTSDAPYVSWLTNERGLLLLGDLLPRPIQDKETKNGGAQVRFILPDAWSIAANEAKQADGQYNVPDAERAVFVAGAGLRQKSERLGSTEFTYVTAGQWAFTDEEVASMAAGILKEHAGVMGGPARASAMLVLLPFPRSVGSERWSAETRGGTVVLLSGQPPSKIAALAQLSVPLTHELFHLWVPNGLALDGEYDWFYEGFTLYQALRAGMRLQLLSFQDYLNAMGRAFDAYSNINGRDQLSLIEASRQRWKSPTGLVYHKGLLAAFLYDLTLRQQTKNSRSLDDVYRELFRQHRSTATPADGNNAVINILKSQSGMREFVERYIEQASAIDLRSAITPFGLEVFNGGVRTHIIVSTSLGRAQRDLLRKFGYNEESQRRR
;
A
#
# COMPACT_ATOMS: atom_id res chain seq x y z
N LEU A 1 20.23 -1.43 33.92
CA LEU A 1 18.79 -1.78 33.82
C LEU A 1 18.52 -3.29 33.84
N GLN A 2 19.51 -4.09 34.27
CA GLN A 2 19.40 -5.56 34.39
C GLN A 2 19.08 -6.07 35.79
N ARG A 3 18.62 -5.23 36.73
CA ARG A 3 18.43 -5.62 38.15
C ARG A 3 16.98 -5.60 38.68
N ILE A 4 15.97 -5.40 37.84
CA ILE A 4 14.55 -5.35 38.30
C ILE A 4 13.70 -6.54 37.78
N ALA A 5 14.15 -7.32 36.83
CA ALA A 5 13.39 -8.45 36.27
C ALA A 5 13.61 -9.81 36.97
N LEU A 6 14.63 -9.93 37.86
CA LEU A 6 14.93 -11.21 38.53
C LEU A 6 14.06 -11.56 39.77
N PRO A 7 13.39 -10.64 40.48
CA PRO A 7 12.63 -11.06 41.68
C PRO A 7 11.28 -11.72 41.35
N MET A 8 10.67 -11.47 40.16
CA MET A 8 9.36 -12.05 39.86
C MET A 8 9.40 -13.49 39.33
N ALA A 9 10.47 -13.86 38.64
CA ALA A 9 10.64 -15.26 38.17
C ALA A 9 10.97 -16.22 39.31
N PHE A 10 11.66 -15.74 40.36
CA PHE A 10 12.00 -16.55 41.53
C PHE A 10 10.82 -16.79 42.48
N ALA A 11 9.89 -15.86 42.58
CA ALA A 11 8.69 -16.02 43.40
C ALA A 11 7.70 -17.05 42.84
N VAL A 12 7.65 -17.22 41.52
CA VAL A 12 6.78 -18.24 40.86
C VAL A 12 7.35 -19.66 41.00
N CYS A 13 8.67 -19.83 40.99
CA CYS A 13 9.31 -21.12 41.23
C CYS A 13 9.22 -21.59 42.69
N LEU A 14 9.23 -20.65 43.66
CA LEU A 14 9.11 -21.01 45.09
C LEU A 14 7.69 -21.43 45.49
N LEU A 15 6.66 -20.91 44.82
CA LEU A 15 5.26 -21.31 45.05
C LEU A 15 4.93 -22.71 44.50
N ILE A 16 5.66 -23.18 43.52
CA ILE A 16 5.46 -24.52 42.92
C ILE A 16 6.14 -25.61 43.76
N ASN A 17 7.18 -25.29 44.54
CA ASN A 17 7.98 -26.26 45.27
C ASN A 17 7.50 -26.50 46.73
N GLN A 18 6.51 -25.76 47.23
CA GLN A 18 5.96 -25.96 48.59
C GLN A 18 4.69 -26.81 48.65
N GLN A 19 4.21 -27.39 47.53
CA GLN A 19 2.98 -28.21 47.52
C GLN A 19 3.24 -29.75 47.42
N HIS A 20 4.44 -30.23 47.70
CA HIS A 20 4.74 -31.64 47.62
C HIS A 20 5.14 -32.27 48.97
N THR A 21 4.40 -32.01 50.05
CA THR A 21 4.42 -32.92 51.23
C THR A 21 3.12 -32.75 52.00
N GLN A 22 2.10 -33.53 51.70
CA GLN A 22 1.23 -34.27 52.58
C GLN A 22 0.13 -35.05 51.82
N PRO A 23 -0.17 -36.31 52.16
CA PRO A 23 -1.20 -37.07 51.50
C PRO A 23 -2.54 -36.95 52.22
N ASN A 24 -3.60 -36.57 51.55
CA ASN A 24 -4.93 -37.18 51.61
C ASN A 24 -6.04 -36.37 50.96
N ASN A 25 -6.73 -37.06 50.07
CA ASN A 25 -8.16 -36.97 49.71
C ASN A 25 -8.84 -35.62 49.55
N ARG A 26 -9.03 -35.21 48.31
CA ARG A 26 -10.33 -34.99 47.64
C ARG A 26 -10.12 -34.32 46.29
N ALA A 27 -10.69 -34.93 45.26
CA ALA A 27 -10.67 -34.41 43.91
C ALA A 27 -11.31 -33.00 43.81
N ALA A 28 -10.52 -31.98 43.53
CA ALA A 28 -10.97 -30.65 43.14
C ALA A 28 -10.11 -30.14 41.98
N ARG A 29 -10.76 -29.94 40.89
CA ARG A 29 -10.42 -29.65 39.50
C ARG A 29 -9.27 -28.65 39.29
N PRO A 30 -8.15 -29.05 38.63
CA PRO A 30 -7.07 -28.12 38.25
C PRO A 30 -7.36 -27.34 36.93
N ARG A 31 -8.62 -27.37 36.46
CA ARG A 31 -8.97 -26.74 35.17
C ARG A 31 -9.26 -25.24 35.21
N GLN A 32 -9.51 -24.64 36.37
CA GLN A 32 -9.84 -23.21 36.47
C GLN A 32 -8.60 -22.33 36.65
N SER A 33 -7.57 -22.79 37.34
CA SER A 33 -6.31 -22.03 37.50
C SER A 33 -5.47 -21.97 36.23
N LEU A 34 -5.51 -23.00 35.39
CA LEU A 34 -4.81 -22.98 34.09
C LEU A 34 -5.49 -22.05 33.09
N ARG A 35 -6.82 -21.92 33.15
CA ARG A 35 -7.58 -20.95 32.32
C ARG A 35 -7.35 -19.51 32.75
N ALA A 36 -7.23 -19.23 34.04
CA ALA A 36 -6.90 -17.91 34.55
C ALA A 36 -5.47 -17.49 34.19
N LEU A 37 -4.50 -18.41 34.24
CA LEU A 37 -3.12 -18.14 33.80
C LEU A 37 -3.00 -17.96 32.28
N LEU A 38 -3.74 -18.73 31.49
CA LEU A 38 -3.82 -18.53 30.02
C LEU A 38 -4.53 -17.21 29.67
N LEU A 39 -5.56 -16.79 30.40
CA LEU A 39 -6.20 -15.49 30.20
C LEU A 39 -5.29 -14.32 30.60
N LEU A 40 -4.48 -14.45 31.66
CA LEU A 40 -3.49 -13.44 32.01
C LEU A 40 -2.34 -13.35 31.00
N LEU A 41 -1.91 -14.47 30.43
CA LEU A 41 -0.90 -14.50 29.34
C LEU A 41 -1.43 -13.97 28.01
N LEU A 42 -2.74 -14.09 27.75
CA LEU A 42 -3.39 -13.50 26.57
C LEU A 42 -3.66 -11.99 26.72
N LEU A 43 -3.66 -11.46 27.95
CA LEU A 43 -3.79 -10.02 28.23
C LEU A 43 -2.43 -9.28 28.23
N CYS A 44 -1.31 -9.99 28.26
CA CYS A 44 0.01 -9.48 27.91
C CYS A 44 0.20 -9.49 26.38
N GLY A 45 -0.77 -8.98 25.62
CA GLY A 45 -0.52 -8.52 24.27
C GLY A 45 0.62 -7.52 24.37
N ALA A 46 1.73 -7.80 23.68
CA ALA A 46 2.89 -6.93 23.62
C ALA A 46 2.40 -5.51 23.26
N ALA A 47 2.27 -4.66 24.26
CA ALA A 47 2.11 -3.24 24.03
C ALA A 47 3.38 -2.83 23.27
N GLN A 48 3.29 -2.71 21.95
CA GLN A 48 4.36 -2.09 21.17
C GLN A 48 4.64 -0.75 21.82
N ALA A 49 5.82 -0.59 22.37
CA ALA A 49 6.22 0.65 23.02
C ALA A 49 6.09 1.75 21.98
N GLN A 50 5.13 2.65 22.20
CA GLN A 50 4.90 3.77 21.30
C GLN A 50 6.10 4.70 21.41
N SER A 51 6.77 4.91 20.29
CA SER A 51 8.02 5.69 20.27
C SER A 51 7.77 7.19 20.40
N ILE A 52 6.53 7.66 20.12
CA ILE A 52 6.21 9.09 20.10
C ILE A 52 4.74 9.35 20.49
N SER A 53 4.49 10.41 21.27
CA SER A 53 3.15 10.91 21.57
C SER A 53 3.06 12.36 21.14
N VAL A 54 2.05 12.70 20.33
CA VAL A 54 1.95 14.02 19.70
C VAL A 54 0.52 14.57 19.71
N ARG A 55 0.44 15.90 19.76
CA ARG A 55 -0.71 16.71 19.41
C ARG A 55 -0.40 17.44 18.11
N ILE A 56 -1.27 17.30 17.11
CA ILE A 56 -1.19 17.99 15.83
C ILE A 56 -2.35 18.97 15.76
N SER A 57 -2.06 20.26 15.71
CA SER A 57 -3.06 21.33 15.70
C SER A 57 -3.04 22.05 14.35
N VAL A 58 -4.16 22.07 13.64
CA VAL A 58 -4.31 22.88 12.43
C VAL A 58 -4.66 24.30 12.89
N PHE A 59 -3.72 25.23 12.81
CA PHE A 59 -3.91 26.60 13.26
C PHE A 59 -4.09 27.60 12.12
N SER A 60 -3.77 27.18 10.87
CA SER A 60 -4.04 27.96 9.66
C SER A 60 -4.36 27.01 8.50
N VAL A 61 -5.36 27.35 7.70
CA VAL A 61 -5.74 26.57 6.50
C VAL A 61 -5.34 27.27 5.20
N ALA A 62 -5.14 28.58 5.23
CA ALA A 62 -4.69 29.40 4.09
C ALA A 62 -3.76 30.54 4.58
N PRO A 63 -2.43 30.41 4.49
CA PRO A 63 -1.67 29.24 4.05
C PRO A 63 -1.82 28.05 5.01
N GLY A 64 -1.76 26.82 4.47
CA GLY A 64 -1.89 25.60 5.26
C GLY A 64 -0.73 25.44 6.25
N ARG A 65 -1.03 25.40 7.57
CA ARG A 65 -0.03 25.23 8.62
C ARG A 65 -0.55 24.40 9.77
N ILE A 66 0.30 23.55 10.30
CA ILE A 66 0.06 22.81 11.53
C ILE A 66 1.15 23.08 12.56
N LYS A 67 0.80 22.97 13.82
CA LYS A 67 1.73 22.88 14.93
C LYS A 67 1.76 21.45 15.45
N VAL A 68 2.95 20.90 15.64
CA VAL A 68 3.17 19.57 16.20
C VAL A 68 3.89 19.74 17.53
N GLU A 69 3.27 19.25 18.59
CA GLU A 69 3.80 19.28 19.96
C GLU A 69 3.83 17.84 20.47
N GLY A 70 4.95 17.42 21.04
CA GLY A 70 5.01 16.05 21.50
C GLY A 70 6.23 15.69 22.32
N ARG A 71 6.27 14.39 22.61
CA ARG A 71 7.36 13.77 23.34
C ARG A 71 7.73 12.44 22.69
N ARG A 72 9.03 12.17 22.59
CA ARG A 72 9.59 10.85 22.26
C ARG A 72 9.74 10.02 23.54
N ALA A 73 9.66 8.69 23.40
CA ALA A 73 9.95 7.79 24.51
C ALA A 73 11.43 7.86 24.93
N GLU A 74 12.31 8.06 23.95
CA GLU A 74 13.75 8.18 24.16
C GLU A 74 14.24 9.57 23.78
N SER A 75 15.09 10.15 24.63
CA SER A 75 15.74 11.43 24.34
C SER A 75 16.86 11.26 23.32
N THR A 76 17.05 12.27 22.47
CA THR A 76 18.08 12.27 21.42
C THR A 76 18.67 13.66 21.21
N THR A 77 19.90 13.70 20.72
CA THR A 77 20.56 14.93 20.25
C THR A 77 20.38 15.12 18.73
N VAL A 78 19.88 14.11 18.00
CA VAL A 78 19.73 14.14 16.54
C VAL A 78 18.25 14.05 16.19
N TRP A 79 17.79 14.98 15.35
CA TRP A 79 16.41 15.09 14.92
C TRP A 79 16.36 15.09 13.40
N SER A 80 15.75 14.05 12.83
CA SER A 80 15.64 13.85 11.38
C SER A 80 14.19 13.82 10.97
N PHE A 81 13.86 14.59 9.95
CA PHE A 81 12.54 14.60 9.30
C PHE A 81 12.71 14.16 7.85
N ARG A 82 11.64 13.63 7.27
CA ARG A 82 11.67 13.24 5.87
C ARG A 82 11.96 14.45 4.98
N ASN A 83 13.02 14.39 4.18
CA ASN A 83 13.33 15.40 3.18
C ASN A 83 13.00 14.96 1.74
N ARG A 84 12.83 13.64 1.53
CA ARG A 84 12.54 13.07 0.21
C ARG A 84 11.52 11.93 0.30
N TYR A 85 10.58 11.90 -0.66
CA TYR A 85 9.71 10.75 -0.90
C TYR A 85 9.57 10.51 -2.41
N GLY A 86 10.03 9.36 -2.89
CA GLY A 86 10.11 9.09 -4.33
C GLY A 86 10.92 10.15 -5.08
N SER A 87 10.30 10.81 -6.04
CA SER A 87 10.85 11.94 -6.80
C SER A 87 10.71 13.28 -6.11
N ILE A 88 9.90 13.39 -5.05
CA ILE A 88 9.60 14.64 -4.36
C ILE A 88 10.72 14.94 -3.36
N ASN A 89 11.31 16.13 -3.46
CA ASN A 89 12.38 16.61 -2.59
C ASN A 89 11.94 17.86 -1.81
N GLY A 90 12.70 18.23 -0.79
CA GLY A 90 12.49 19.46 -0.03
C GLY A 90 11.40 19.38 1.03
N LEU A 91 10.92 18.18 1.39
CA LEU A 91 9.91 18.02 2.44
C LEU A 91 10.40 18.51 3.81
N GLY A 92 11.69 18.36 4.09
CA GLY A 92 12.33 18.84 5.32
C GLY A 92 12.40 20.37 5.45
N GLU A 93 12.27 21.11 4.34
CA GLU A 93 12.19 22.59 4.37
C GLU A 93 10.86 23.10 4.91
N ARG A 94 9.83 22.25 4.97
CA ARG A 94 8.53 22.60 5.51
C ARG A 94 8.52 22.68 7.03
N ILE A 95 9.56 22.14 7.70
CA ILE A 95 9.71 22.16 9.15
C ILE A 95 10.28 23.50 9.59
N GLU A 96 9.55 24.24 10.40
CA GLU A 96 9.91 25.56 10.92
C GLU A 96 9.80 25.61 12.44
N ASN A 97 10.48 26.56 13.06
CA ASN A 97 10.37 26.90 14.48
C ASN A 97 10.56 25.70 15.43
N LEU A 98 11.48 24.76 15.08
CA LEU A 98 11.76 23.63 15.96
C LEU A 98 12.34 24.13 17.29
N SER A 99 11.66 23.82 18.36
CA SER A 99 12.03 24.11 19.75
C SER A 99 12.05 22.81 20.53
N LEU A 100 13.11 22.59 21.29
CA LEU A 100 13.33 21.41 22.11
C LEU A 100 13.40 21.82 23.59
N SER A 101 12.90 20.96 24.46
CA SER A 101 13.01 21.16 25.91
C SER A 101 13.28 19.87 26.66
N ASP A 102 13.83 20.01 27.85
CA ASP A 102 13.98 18.93 28.81
C ASP A 102 12.65 18.64 29.56
N ASP A 103 12.67 17.71 30.48
CA ASP A 103 11.49 17.35 31.27
C ASP A 103 11.03 18.44 32.25
N SER A 104 11.92 19.39 32.61
CA SER A 104 11.57 20.57 33.43
C SER A 104 10.92 21.68 32.61
N GLY A 105 10.99 21.62 31.28
CA GLY A 105 10.53 22.65 30.35
C GLY A 105 11.62 23.66 29.97
N ALA A 106 12.87 23.48 30.43
CA ALA A 106 13.97 24.36 30.05
C ALA A 106 14.33 24.13 28.58
N GLN A 107 14.52 25.25 27.85
CA GLN A 107 14.82 25.23 26.41
C GLN A 107 16.23 24.68 26.15
N ILE A 108 16.34 23.79 25.16
CA ILE A 108 17.61 23.21 24.72
C ILE A 108 17.96 23.83 23.37
N PRO A 109 19.16 24.43 23.23
CA PRO A 109 19.60 24.99 21.97
C PRO A 109 19.60 23.95 20.84
N VAL A 110 19.00 24.31 19.71
CA VAL A 110 18.91 23.47 18.51
C VAL A 110 19.53 24.20 17.32
N ARG A 111 20.23 23.45 16.48
CA ARG A 111 20.86 23.96 15.26
C ARG A 111 20.37 23.15 14.06
N LYS A 112 19.92 23.82 13.00
CA LYS A 112 19.62 23.20 11.70
C LYS A 112 20.95 22.86 11.00
N ILE A 113 21.10 21.60 10.60
CA ILE A 113 22.29 21.07 9.92
C ILE A 113 22.05 21.02 8.40
N ALA A 114 20.87 20.55 8.00
CA ALA A 114 20.43 20.43 6.61
C ALA A 114 18.89 20.49 6.56
N PRO A 115 18.27 20.53 5.38
CA PRO A 115 16.83 20.40 5.26
C PRO A 115 16.28 19.17 5.97
N GLY A 116 15.46 19.40 7.03
CA GLY A 116 14.89 18.33 7.87
C GLY A 116 15.86 17.70 8.86
N GLU A 117 17.12 18.15 8.95
CA GLU A 117 18.13 17.62 9.88
C GLU A 117 18.55 18.66 10.91
N TYR A 118 18.45 18.29 12.20
CA TYR A 118 18.77 19.17 13.30
C TYR A 118 19.59 18.45 14.37
N SER A 119 20.36 19.22 15.14
CA SER A 119 21.12 18.72 16.28
C SER A 119 20.92 19.63 17.49
N SER A 120 20.84 19.05 18.67
CA SER A 120 20.78 19.76 19.94
C SER A 120 22.03 19.56 20.77
N THR A 121 22.29 20.49 21.69
CA THR A 121 23.49 20.46 22.58
C THR A 121 23.40 19.34 23.60
N THR A 122 22.22 19.02 24.06
CA THR A 122 21.93 17.92 25.00
C THR A 122 20.73 17.12 24.49
N ALA A 123 20.58 15.89 24.97
CA ALA A 123 19.48 15.04 24.56
C ALA A 123 18.13 15.61 25.02
N ALA A 124 17.18 15.72 24.11
CA ALA A 124 15.83 16.19 24.34
C ALA A 124 14.81 15.10 23.98
N ALA A 125 13.70 15.06 24.72
CA ALA A 125 12.55 14.22 24.39
C ALA A 125 11.34 15.05 23.97
N ARG A 126 11.18 16.26 24.49
CA ARG A 126 10.05 17.14 24.20
C ARG A 126 10.38 18.07 23.04
N PHE A 127 9.40 18.26 22.16
CA PHE A 127 9.57 19.09 20.97
C PHE A 127 8.29 19.83 20.60
N VAL A 128 8.47 20.95 19.93
CA VAL A 128 7.43 21.73 19.27
C VAL A 128 7.99 22.25 17.97
N TYR A 129 7.23 22.16 16.89
CA TYR A 129 7.56 22.75 15.59
C TYR A 129 6.32 23.04 14.77
N GLU A 130 6.49 23.80 13.70
CA GLU A 130 5.46 24.06 12.73
C GLU A 130 5.79 23.36 11.40
N VAL A 131 4.74 23.00 10.64
CA VAL A 131 4.89 22.44 9.30
C VAL A 131 4.06 23.23 8.31
N LYS A 132 4.69 23.67 7.21
CA LYS A 132 4.00 24.23 6.05
C LYS A 132 3.36 23.10 5.25
N LEU A 133 2.07 23.23 4.96
CA LEU A 133 1.26 22.24 4.27
C LEU A 133 0.54 22.80 3.05
N GLU A 134 1.22 23.62 2.27
CA GLU A 134 0.68 24.05 0.99
C GLU A 134 0.59 22.84 0.03
N PRO A 135 -0.48 22.80 -0.81
CA PRO A 135 -0.59 21.79 -1.85
C PRO A 135 0.63 21.80 -2.77
N PRO A 136 1.17 20.61 -3.15
CA PRO A 136 2.36 20.53 -3.98
C PRO A 136 2.15 21.21 -5.34
N ALA A 137 3.24 21.73 -5.92
CA ALA A 137 3.21 22.40 -7.22
C ALA A 137 2.82 21.42 -8.34
N GLN A 138 3.38 20.22 -8.30
CA GLN A 138 3.00 19.12 -9.18
C GLN A 138 1.76 18.43 -8.61
N THR A 139 0.65 18.51 -9.33
CA THR A 139 -0.62 17.90 -8.86
C THR A 139 -0.56 16.38 -8.73
N SER A 140 0.27 15.70 -9.54
CA SER A 140 0.55 14.28 -9.44
C SER A 140 1.16 13.88 -8.10
N ASP A 141 1.81 14.79 -7.40
CA ASP A 141 2.48 14.53 -6.13
C ASP A 141 1.51 14.59 -4.93
N ALA A 142 0.29 15.08 -5.14
CA ALA A 142 -0.66 15.33 -4.06
C ALA A 142 -1.07 14.10 -3.23
N PRO A 143 -1.15 12.84 -3.73
CA PRO A 143 -1.41 11.68 -2.86
C PRO A 143 -0.19 11.25 -2.04
N TYR A 144 1.00 11.74 -2.37
CA TYR A 144 2.27 11.30 -1.77
C TYR A 144 2.77 12.16 -0.62
N VAL A 145 2.21 13.34 -0.41
CA VAL A 145 2.65 14.32 0.60
C VAL A 145 1.48 14.92 1.35
N SER A 146 1.72 15.37 2.59
CA SER A 146 0.73 16.10 3.37
C SER A 146 0.49 17.50 2.81
N TRP A 147 -0.78 17.91 2.78
CA TRP A 147 -1.21 19.24 2.37
C TRP A 147 -2.52 19.64 3.06
N LEU A 148 -2.77 20.94 3.12
CA LEU A 148 -4.03 21.55 3.56
C LEU A 148 -4.53 22.55 2.52
N THR A 149 -5.85 22.66 2.45
CA THR A 149 -6.59 23.76 1.80
C THR A 149 -7.56 24.35 2.82
N ASN A 150 -8.32 25.36 2.43
CA ASN A 150 -9.37 25.95 3.29
C ASN A 150 -10.54 24.99 3.59
N GLU A 151 -10.68 23.89 2.84
CA GLU A 151 -11.79 22.94 3.00
C GLU A 151 -11.37 21.59 3.58
N ARG A 152 -10.13 21.15 3.30
CA ARG A 152 -9.68 19.80 3.64
C ARG A 152 -8.18 19.65 3.61
N GLY A 153 -7.69 18.52 4.11
CA GLY A 153 -6.29 18.15 4.05
C GLY A 153 -6.05 16.66 4.06
N LEU A 154 -4.91 16.28 3.52
CA LEU A 154 -4.32 14.96 3.61
C LEU A 154 -3.11 15.06 4.54
N LEU A 155 -3.07 14.25 5.59
CA LEU A 155 -2.02 14.27 6.61
C LEU A 155 -1.37 12.89 6.68
N LEU A 156 -0.15 12.79 6.21
CA LEU A 156 0.66 11.57 6.18
C LEU A 156 1.68 11.65 7.31
N LEU A 157 1.53 10.86 8.37
CA LEU A 157 2.38 11.02 9.56
C LEU A 157 3.87 10.83 9.26
N GLY A 158 4.21 9.99 8.29
CA GLY A 158 5.60 9.76 7.89
C GLY A 158 6.33 10.99 7.35
N ASP A 159 5.65 12.03 6.88
CA ASP A 159 6.26 13.30 6.48
C ASP A 159 5.97 14.46 7.45
N LEU A 160 5.23 14.18 8.51
CA LEU A 160 4.93 15.15 9.57
C LEU A 160 5.73 14.91 10.84
N LEU A 161 6.07 13.67 11.17
CA LEU A 161 6.74 13.32 12.42
C LEU A 161 8.25 13.14 12.26
N PRO A 162 9.04 13.38 13.32
CA PRO A 162 10.46 13.07 13.31
C PRO A 162 10.65 11.55 13.19
N ARG A 163 11.60 11.16 12.35
CA ARG A 163 11.94 9.76 12.13
C ARG A 163 12.43 9.09 13.42
N PRO A 164 12.15 7.79 13.61
CA PRO A 164 12.76 7.04 14.70
C PRO A 164 14.30 7.08 14.57
N ILE A 165 14.98 7.02 15.69
CA ILE A 165 16.44 6.85 15.74
C ILE A 165 16.69 5.46 15.17
N GLN A 166 17.45 5.37 14.08
CA GLN A 166 17.76 4.09 13.45
C GLN A 166 18.73 3.29 14.33
N ASP A 167 18.17 2.47 15.22
CA ASP A 167 18.80 1.22 15.58
C ASP A 167 18.30 0.16 14.61
N LYS A 168 19.18 -0.69 14.08
CA LYS A 168 18.93 -1.63 12.97
C LYS A 168 17.77 -2.63 13.18
N GLU A 169 17.13 -2.62 14.34
CA GLU A 169 16.10 -3.57 14.74
C GLU A 169 14.71 -2.98 14.98
N THR A 170 14.56 -1.66 15.05
CA THR A 170 13.24 -1.03 15.27
C THR A 170 12.58 -0.67 13.95
N LYS A 171 11.78 -1.61 13.44
CA LYS A 171 10.82 -1.33 12.37
C LYS A 171 9.74 -0.38 12.91
N ASN A 172 9.56 0.73 12.21
CA ASN A 172 8.41 1.63 12.26
C ASN A 172 7.88 1.94 13.67
N GLY A 173 8.35 3.04 14.25
CA GLY A 173 7.87 3.49 15.55
C GLY A 173 6.38 3.77 15.55
N GLY A 174 5.64 3.19 16.51
CA GLY A 174 4.24 3.53 16.74
C GLY A 174 4.11 4.95 17.31
N ALA A 175 2.94 5.55 17.12
CA ALA A 175 2.62 6.88 17.65
C ALA A 175 1.26 6.90 18.35
N GLN A 176 1.14 7.76 19.37
CA GLN A 176 -0.15 8.25 19.86
C GLN A 176 -0.39 9.64 19.31
N VAL A 177 -1.51 9.85 18.64
CA VAL A 177 -1.76 11.10 17.93
C VAL A 177 -3.12 11.68 18.34
N ARG A 178 -3.12 12.94 18.78
CA ARG A 178 -4.33 13.72 19.00
C ARG A 178 -4.37 14.87 18.01
N PHE A 179 -5.51 15.05 17.34
CA PHE A 179 -5.71 16.17 16.43
C PHE A 179 -6.56 17.27 17.07
N ILE A 180 -6.17 18.52 16.82
CA ILE A 180 -6.98 19.72 17.08
C ILE A 180 -7.24 20.34 15.71
N LEU A 181 -8.49 20.34 15.32
CA LEU A 181 -8.94 20.76 14.00
C LEU A 181 -9.72 22.07 14.09
N PRO A 182 -9.86 22.82 12.97
CA PRO A 182 -10.79 23.93 12.87
C PRO A 182 -12.23 23.48 13.18
N ASP A 183 -13.05 24.41 13.60
CA ASP A 183 -14.48 24.16 13.80
C ASP A 183 -15.13 23.60 12.53
N ALA A 184 -16.09 22.70 12.68
CA ALA A 184 -16.78 21.97 11.61
C ALA A 184 -15.91 21.01 10.77
N TRP A 185 -14.61 20.85 11.07
CA TRP A 185 -13.81 19.80 10.44
C TRP A 185 -13.96 18.47 11.18
N SER A 186 -14.10 17.41 10.42
CA SER A 186 -14.00 16.03 10.88
C SER A 186 -12.70 15.38 10.41
N ILE A 187 -12.37 14.21 10.95
CA ILE A 187 -11.18 13.46 10.58
C ILE A 187 -11.53 11.99 10.40
N ALA A 188 -10.97 11.38 9.36
CA ALA A 188 -11.09 9.97 9.06
C ALA A 188 -9.69 9.34 8.97
N ALA A 189 -9.57 8.11 9.46
CA ALA A 189 -8.35 7.31 9.41
C ALA A 189 -8.71 5.82 9.49
N ASN A 190 -7.78 4.97 9.06
CA ASN A 190 -7.87 3.53 9.23
C ASN A 190 -7.36 3.06 10.60
N GLU A 191 -6.72 3.96 11.35
CA GLU A 191 -6.16 3.73 12.68
C GLU A 191 -7.25 3.79 13.76
N ALA A 192 -7.07 2.98 14.81
CA ALA A 192 -8.03 2.87 15.90
C ALA A 192 -8.07 4.16 16.73
N LYS A 193 -9.26 4.79 16.80
CA LYS A 193 -9.53 5.91 17.68
C LYS A 193 -9.93 5.41 19.06
N GLN A 194 -9.27 5.90 20.09
CA GLN A 194 -9.55 5.60 21.50
C GLN A 194 -10.70 6.46 22.06
N ALA A 195 -11.24 6.05 23.20
CA ALA A 195 -12.35 6.75 23.85
C ALA A 195 -12.01 8.21 24.25
N ASP A 196 -10.74 8.50 24.52
CA ASP A 196 -10.25 9.85 24.84
C ASP A 196 -9.99 10.72 23.59
N GLY A 197 -10.27 10.18 22.39
CA GLY A 197 -10.11 10.87 21.11
C GLY A 197 -8.70 10.80 20.52
N GLN A 198 -7.77 10.09 21.14
CA GLN A 198 -6.46 9.82 20.56
C GLN A 198 -6.52 8.66 19.55
N TYR A 199 -5.60 8.65 18.60
CA TYR A 199 -5.40 7.56 17.68
C TYR A 199 -4.19 6.75 18.10
N ASN A 200 -4.35 5.43 18.18
CA ASN A 200 -3.24 4.49 18.33
C ASN A 200 -2.75 4.09 16.94
N VAL A 201 -1.54 4.50 16.60
CA VAL A 201 -0.92 4.32 15.29
C VAL A 201 0.23 3.32 15.43
N PRO A 202 0.07 2.07 14.96
CA PRO A 202 1.14 1.06 15.04
C PRO A 202 2.34 1.36 14.13
N ASP A 203 2.09 2.01 12.99
CA ASP A 203 3.08 2.36 11.98
C ASP A 203 2.88 3.80 11.50
N ALA A 204 3.60 4.74 12.13
CA ALA A 204 3.49 6.16 11.80
C ALA A 204 3.97 6.48 10.38
N GLU A 205 4.88 5.67 9.83
CA GLU A 205 5.42 5.86 8.47
C GLU A 205 4.33 5.68 7.39
N ARG A 206 3.36 4.78 7.63
CA ARG A 206 2.29 4.43 6.68
C ARG A 206 0.93 5.00 7.05
N ALA A 207 0.79 5.69 8.17
CA ALA A 207 -0.48 6.19 8.64
C ALA A 207 -0.98 7.39 7.82
N VAL A 208 -2.25 7.34 7.43
CA VAL A 208 -2.93 8.33 6.60
C VAL A 208 -4.16 8.85 7.33
N PHE A 209 -4.24 10.17 7.43
CA PHE A 209 -5.40 10.87 7.98
C PHE A 209 -5.95 11.85 6.94
N VAL A 210 -7.25 11.92 6.86
CA VAL A 210 -7.95 12.92 6.05
C VAL A 210 -8.80 13.77 6.95
N ALA A 211 -8.61 15.09 6.90
CA ALA A 211 -9.37 16.03 7.71
C ALA A 211 -10.05 17.06 6.79
N GLY A 212 -11.23 17.52 7.17
CA GLY A 212 -11.92 18.55 6.40
C GLY A 212 -13.36 18.79 6.81
N ALA A 213 -13.91 19.89 6.30
CA ALA A 213 -15.34 20.16 6.36
C ALA A 213 -16.07 19.31 5.32
N GLY A 214 -17.23 18.77 5.68
CA GLY A 214 -18.09 18.04 4.75
C GLY A 214 -17.50 16.71 4.24
N LEU A 215 -16.60 16.06 5.01
CA LEU A 215 -16.22 14.68 4.74
C LEU A 215 -17.43 13.77 4.88
N ARG A 216 -17.64 12.93 3.87
CA ARG A 216 -18.65 11.88 3.87
C ARG A 216 -17.95 10.54 4.04
N GLN A 217 -18.48 9.72 4.92
CA GLN A 217 -17.89 8.44 5.27
C GLN A 217 -18.95 7.34 5.27
N LYS A 218 -18.60 6.19 4.71
CA LYS A 218 -19.41 4.99 4.73
C LYS A 218 -18.56 3.79 5.09
N SER A 219 -19.00 3.01 6.06
CA SER A 219 -18.32 1.77 6.46
C SER A 219 -19.23 0.57 6.23
N GLU A 220 -18.63 -0.54 5.78
CA GLU A 220 -19.29 -1.82 5.63
C GLU A 220 -18.35 -2.97 5.98
N ARG A 221 -18.92 -4.13 6.32
CA ARG A 221 -18.16 -5.33 6.65
C ARG A 221 -18.09 -6.27 5.46
N LEU A 222 -16.88 -6.50 4.94
CA LEU A 222 -16.59 -7.40 3.83
C LEU A 222 -15.89 -8.66 4.37
N GLY A 223 -16.68 -9.68 4.74
CA GLY A 223 -16.16 -10.85 5.44
C GLY A 223 -15.53 -10.46 6.79
N SER A 224 -14.21 -10.66 6.96
CA SER A 224 -13.49 -10.26 8.17
C SER A 224 -12.89 -8.85 8.09
N THR A 225 -12.97 -8.17 6.94
CA THR A 225 -12.43 -6.81 6.75
C THR A 225 -13.49 -5.77 7.02
N GLU A 226 -13.19 -4.78 7.85
CA GLU A 226 -13.95 -3.54 7.96
C GLU A 226 -13.46 -2.60 6.85
N PHE A 227 -14.33 -2.27 5.91
CA PHE A 227 -14.02 -1.38 4.79
C PHE A 227 -14.68 -0.02 5.00
N THR A 228 -13.90 1.04 4.89
CA THR A 228 -14.38 2.42 5.03
C THR A 228 -14.08 3.20 3.75
N TYR A 229 -15.12 3.74 3.13
CA TYR A 229 -15.02 4.71 2.04
C TYR A 229 -15.15 6.12 2.61
N VAL A 230 -14.23 7.01 2.25
CA VAL A 230 -14.19 8.42 2.67
C VAL A 230 -14.08 9.30 1.43
N THR A 231 -14.92 10.32 1.34
CA THR A 231 -14.90 11.26 0.21
C THR A 231 -15.29 12.68 0.62
N ALA A 232 -14.97 13.62 -0.26
CA ALA A 232 -15.41 15.02 -0.19
C ALA A 232 -15.62 15.58 -1.61
N GLY A 233 -16.24 16.75 -1.70
CA GLY A 233 -16.52 17.41 -2.99
C GLY A 233 -17.76 16.86 -3.69
N GLN A 234 -17.98 17.34 -4.92
CA GLN A 234 -19.13 16.97 -5.75
C GLN A 234 -18.69 16.01 -6.84
N TRP A 235 -19.43 14.92 -7.04
CA TRP A 235 -19.14 13.91 -8.04
C TRP A 235 -20.35 13.68 -8.94
N ALA A 236 -20.14 13.24 -10.17
CA ALA A 236 -21.21 12.87 -11.10
C ALA A 236 -21.85 11.51 -10.74
N PHE A 237 -21.27 10.77 -9.81
CA PHE A 237 -21.76 9.49 -9.25
C PHE A 237 -22.15 9.67 -7.78
N THR A 238 -22.83 8.67 -7.22
CA THR A 238 -23.16 8.63 -5.79
C THR A 238 -22.06 7.94 -5.00
N ASP A 239 -21.94 8.28 -3.71
CA ASP A 239 -21.00 7.64 -2.79
C ASP A 239 -21.23 6.10 -2.73
N GLU A 240 -22.48 5.68 -2.87
CA GLU A 240 -22.91 4.27 -2.92
C GLU A 240 -22.33 3.51 -4.11
N GLU A 241 -22.33 4.14 -5.29
CA GLU A 241 -21.83 3.52 -6.52
C GLU A 241 -20.33 3.24 -6.43
N VAL A 242 -19.55 4.16 -5.87
CA VAL A 242 -18.11 3.94 -5.70
C VAL A 242 -17.80 2.99 -4.55
N ALA A 243 -18.49 3.11 -3.41
CA ALA A 243 -18.33 2.17 -2.30
C ALA A 243 -18.62 0.73 -2.75
N SER A 244 -19.71 0.51 -3.49
CA SER A 244 -20.08 -0.81 -4.04
C SER A 244 -19.07 -1.32 -5.06
N MET A 245 -18.55 -0.45 -5.93
CA MET A 245 -17.48 -0.80 -6.87
C MET A 245 -16.22 -1.26 -6.12
N ALA A 246 -15.77 -0.50 -5.14
CA ALA A 246 -14.60 -0.83 -4.33
C ALA A 246 -14.79 -2.12 -3.54
N ALA A 247 -15.97 -2.34 -2.96
CA ALA A 247 -16.31 -3.58 -2.26
C ALA A 247 -16.28 -4.79 -3.20
N GLY A 248 -16.80 -4.66 -4.42
CA GLY A 248 -16.72 -5.69 -5.46
C GLY A 248 -15.27 -6.03 -5.83
N ILE A 249 -14.43 -5.01 -6.01
CA ILE A 249 -12.99 -5.15 -6.29
C ILE A 249 -12.28 -5.87 -5.13
N LEU A 250 -12.53 -5.46 -3.88
CA LEU A 250 -11.94 -6.10 -2.70
C LEU A 250 -12.32 -7.58 -2.58
N LYS A 251 -13.58 -7.94 -2.87
CA LYS A 251 -14.04 -9.34 -2.89
C LYS A 251 -13.34 -10.15 -3.98
N GLU A 252 -13.19 -9.59 -5.18
CA GLU A 252 -12.48 -10.23 -6.29
C GLU A 252 -11.02 -10.48 -5.94
N HIS A 253 -10.32 -9.48 -5.42
CA HIS A 253 -8.92 -9.62 -5.00
C HIS A 253 -8.76 -10.62 -3.83
N ALA A 254 -9.66 -10.60 -2.85
CA ALA A 254 -9.66 -11.59 -1.77
C ALA A 254 -9.85 -13.02 -2.29
N GLY A 255 -10.68 -13.21 -3.33
CA GLY A 255 -10.85 -14.50 -4.03
C GLY A 255 -9.57 -14.98 -4.71
N VAL A 256 -8.88 -14.08 -5.40
CA VAL A 256 -7.58 -14.36 -6.05
C VAL A 256 -6.52 -14.74 -5.03
N MET A 257 -6.39 -13.95 -3.97
CA MET A 257 -5.35 -14.12 -2.94
C MET A 257 -5.63 -15.25 -1.95
N GLY A 258 -6.86 -15.77 -1.92
CA GLY A 258 -7.29 -16.82 -0.99
C GLY A 258 -7.61 -16.30 0.42
N GLY A 259 -7.86 -15.01 0.58
CA GLY A 259 -8.27 -14.41 1.83
C GLY A 259 -8.08 -12.89 1.88
N PRO A 260 -8.56 -12.25 2.93
CA PRO A 260 -8.47 -10.81 3.10
C PRO A 260 -7.02 -10.36 3.36
N ALA A 261 -6.70 -9.16 2.87
CA ALA A 261 -5.39 -8.55 3.11
C ALA A 261 -5.20 -8.16 4.58
N ARG A 262 -6.23 -7.55 5.16
CA ARG A 262 -6.19 -6.90 6.49
C ARG A 262 -7.56 -6.97 7.19
N ALA A 263 -7.55 -6.73 8.51
CA ALA A 263 -8.78 -6.59 9.30
C ALA A 263 -9.53 -5.28 9.01
N SER A 264 -8.82 -4.24 8.57
CA SER A 264 -9.41 -2.96 8.18
C SER A 264 -8.75 -2.41 6.91
N ALA A 265 -9.53 -1.73 6.07
CA ALA A 265 -9.08 -1.04 4.88
C ALA A 265 -9.87 0.26 4.67
N MET A 266 -9.21 1.31 4.18
CA MET A 266 -9.85 2.58 3.89
C MET A 266 -9.55 3.02 2.46
N LEU A 267 -10.59 3.46 1.74
CA LEU A 267 -10.47 4.16 0.46
C LEU A 267 -10.83 5.63 0.67
N VAL A 268 -9.91 6.50 0.35
CA VAL A 268 -10.08 7.95 0.34
C VAL A 268 -10.16 8.42 -1.11
N LEU A 269 -11.29 8.98 -1.52
CA LEU A 269 -11.48 9.59 -2.84
C LEU A 269 -11.72 11.10 -2.68
N LEU A 270 -10.77 11.90 -3.14
CA LEU A 270 -10.86 13.37 -3.04
C LEU A 270 -10.64 14.03 -4.41
N PRO A 271 -11.23 15.22 -4.66
CA PRO A 271 -10.77 16.06 -5.74
C PRO A 271 -9.37 16.59 -5.42
N PHE A 272 -8.61 16.89 -6.47
CA PHE A 272 -7.27 17.47 -6.30
C PHE A 272 -7.32 18.78 -5.50
N PRO A 273 -6.28 19.10 -4.72
CA PRO A 273 -6.21 20.34 -3.95
C PRO A 273 -6.03 21.60 -4.82
N ARG A 274 -5.71 21.41 -6.10
CA ARG A 274 -5.62 22.46 -7.14
C ARG A 274 -6.43 22.04 -8.35
N SER A 275 -6.85 23.01 -9.17
CA SER A 275 -7.57 22.73 -10.41
C SER A 275 -6.74 21.88 -11.37
N VAL A 276 -7.37 20.85 -11.93
CA VAL A 276 -6.80 19.91 -12.92
C VAL A 276 -7.82 19.63 -14.01
N GLY A 277 -7.37 19.05 -15.12
CA GLY A 277 -8.28 18.52 -16.13
C GLY A 277 -9.13 17.38 -15.56
N SER A 278 -10.36 17.26 -16.04
CA SER A 278 -11.35 16.29 -15.56
C SER A 278 -10.87 14.83 -15.61
N GLU A 279 -9.99 14.51 -16.56
CA GLU A 279 -9.47 13.14 -16.77
C GLU A 279 -8.21 12.81 -15.97
N ARG A 280 -7.74 13.74 -15.14
CA ARG A 280 -6.53 13.53 -14.31
C ARG A 280 -6.88 12.71 -13.07
N TRP A 281 -5.98 11.81 -12.72
CA TRP A 281 -6.00 11.10 -11.45
C TRP A 281 -4.57 10.86 -10.96
N SER A 282 -4.43 10.65 -9.67
CA SER A 282 -3.19 10.20 -9.04
C SER A 282 -3.55 9.47 -7.76
N ALA A 283 -2.82 8.41 -7.44
CA ALA A 283 -3.15 7.58 -6.30
C ALA A 283 -1.91 7.02 -5.61
N GLU A 284 -2.08 6.60 -4.37
CA GLU A 284 -1.06 5.97 -3.55
C GLU A 284 -1.72 5.06 -2.52
N THR A 285 -1.14 3.88 -2.30
CA THR A 285 -1.58 2.97 -1.24
C THR A 285 -0.53 2.88 -0.14
N ARG A 286 -0.90 3.32 1.07
CA ARG A 286 -0.06 3.22 2.28
C ARG A 286 -0.72 2.36 3.34
N GLY A 287 -0.03 1.29 3.74
CA GLY A 287 -0.55 0.40 4.77
C GLY A 287 -1.93 -0.16 4.41
N GLY A 288 -2.95 0.21 5.17
CA GLY A 288 -4.35 -0.17 4.96
C GLY A 288 -5.19 0.89 4.25
N THR A 289 -4.58 1.96 3.73
CA THR A 289 -5.31 3.10 3.15
C THR A 289 -4.90 3.35 1.70
N VAL A 290 -5.90 3.40 0.82
CA VAL A 290 -5.79 3.87 -0.55
C VAL A 290 -6.20 5.33 -0.60
N VAL A 291 -5.35 6.20 -1.13
CA VAL A 291 -5.66 7.61 -1.43
C VAL A 291 -5.73 7.77 -2.93
N LEU A 292 -6.90 8.12 -3.45
CA LEU A 292 -7.13 8.41 -4.86
C LEU A 292 -7.60 9.86 -5.01
N LEU A 293 -6.83 10.65 -5.72
CA LEU A 293 -7.22 11.99 -6.15
C LEU A 293 -7.67 11.95 -7.60
N SER A 294 -8.84 12.50 -7.89
CA SER A 294 -9.43 12.49 -9.23
C SER A 294 -9.91 13.86 -9.64
N GLY A 295 -9.72 14.18 -10.93
CA GLY A 295 -10.52 15.18 -11.62
C GLY A 295 -12.00 14.77 -11.60
N GLN A 296 -12.86 15.68 -11.99
CA GLN A 296 -14.31 15.52 -11.90
C GLN A 296 -14.94 15.52 -13.31
N PRO A 297 -14.94 14.36 -14.02
CA PRO A 297 -15.65 14.24 -15.29
C PRO A 297 -17.13 14.58 -15.10
N PRO A 298 -17.76 15.33 -16.02
CA PRO A 298 -19.15 15.76 -15.86
C PRO A 298 -20.16 14.63 -16.10
N SER A 299 -19.75 13.56 -16.77
CA SER A 299 -20.59 12.39 -17.06
C SER A 299 -20.33 11.29 -16.02
N LYS A 300 -21.40 10.73 -15.45
CA LYS A 300 -21.33 9.59 -14.53
C LYS A 300 -20.59 8.39 -15.14
N ILE A 301 -20.89 8.06 -16.38
CA ILE A 301 -20.24 6.95 -17.09
C ILE A 301 -18.74 7.20 -17.21
N ALA A 302 -18.33 8.39 -17.65
CA ALA A 302 -16.92 8.73 -17.77
C ALA A 302 -16.22 8.75 -16.41
N ALA A 303 -16.87 9.29 -15.38
CA ALA A 303 -16.32 9.36 -14.02
C ALA A 303 -16.10 7.96 -13.40
N LEU A 304 -17.07 7.06 -13.52
CA LEU A 304 -16.93 5.68 -13.03
C LEU A 304 -15.90 4.89 -13.86
N ALA A 305 -15.89 5.07 -15.19
CA ALA A 305 -14.89 4.43 -16.05
C ALA A 305 -13.46 4.89 -15.71
N GLN A 306 -13.27 6.18 -15.41
CA GLN A 306 -11.99 6.73 -14.99
C GLN A 306 -11.47 6.09 -13.69
N LEU A 307 -12.36 5.77 -12.75
CA LEU A 307 -11.98 5.17 -11.47
C LEU A 307 -11.69 3.67 -11.58
N SER A 308 -12.21 2.97 -12.59
CA SER A 308 -12.19 1.49 -12.64
C SER A 308 -10.78 0.88 -12.55
N VAL A 309 -9.84 1.31 -13.39
CA VAL A 309 -8.48 0.77 -13.40
C VAL A 309 -7.66 1.25 -12.19
N PRO A 310 -7.64 2.55 -11.84
CA PRO A 310 -6.97 3.00 -10.63
C PRO A 310 -7.44 2.29 -9.36
N LEU A 311 -8.75 2.12 -9.17
CA LEU A 311 -9.26 1.42 -7.98
C LEU A 311 -8.87 -0.06 -7.96
N THR A 312 -8.95 -0.77 -9.10
CA THR A 312 -8.52 -2.17 -9.15
C THR A 312 -7.02 -2.31 -8.90
N HIS A 313 -6.20 -1.37 -9.32
CA HIS A 313 -4.75 -1.36 -9.09
C HIS A 313 -4.43 -1.05 -7.62
N GLU A 314 -4.91 0.07 -7.12
CA GLU A 314 -4.56 0.54 -5.77
C GLU A 314 -5.13 -0.39 -4.67
N LEU A 315 -6.34 -0.89 -4.83
CA LEU A 315 -6.90 -1.83 -3.86
C LEU A 315 -6.16 -3.17 -3.85
N PHE A 316 -5.50 -3.59 -4.95
CA PHE A 316 -4.64 -4.76 -4.93
C PHE A 316 -3.36 -4.55 -4.13
N HIS A 317 -2.87 -3.32 -4.06
CA HIS A 317 -1.73 -2.98 -3.21
C HIS A 317 -1.96 -3.20 -1.70
N LEU A 318 -3.19 -3.38 -1.24
CA LEU A 318 -3.46 -3.83 0.12
C LEU A 318 -2.88 -5.23 0.40
N TRP A 319 -2.78 -6.08 -0.62
CA TRP A 319 -2.11 -7.39 -0.57
C TRP A 319 -0.65 -7.30 -1.00
N VAL A 320 -0.38 -6.72 -2.17
CA VAL A 320 0.95 -6.66 -2.80
C VAL A 320 1.33 -5.21 -3.09
N PRO A 321 2.29 -4.60 -2.38
CA PRO A 321 3.18 -5.22 -1.39
C PRO A 321 2.69 -5.18 0.07
N ASN A 322 1.68 -4.37 0.43
CA ASN A 322 1.39 -3.97 1.80
C ASN A 322 0.90 -5.10 2.73
N GLY A 323 0.41 -6.21 2.18
CA GLY A 323 -0.03 -7.40 2.91
C GLY A 323 1.02 -8.50 3.02
N LEU A 324 2.23 -8.29 2.46
CA LEU A 324 3.33 -9.25 2.44
C LEU A 324 4.47 -8.78 3.34
N ALA A 325 5.11 -9.71 4.02
CA ALA A 325 6.37 -9.49 4.72
C ALA A 325 7.54 -9.70 3.76
N LEU A 326 7.65 -8.79 2.78
CA LEU A 326 8.73 -8.75 1.80
C LEU A 326 9.38 -7.38 1.82
N ASP A 327 10.71 -7.36 1.71
CA ASP A 327 11.53 -6.14 1.66
C ASP A 327 12.30 -6.08 0.32
N GLY A 328 12.85 -4.90 0.02
CA GLY A 328 13.70 -4.67 -1.14
C GLY A 328 12.97 -4.08 -2.34
N GLU A 329 13.71 -3.94 -3.43
CA GLU A 329 13.29 -3.22 -4.63
C GLU A 329 12.81 -4.22 -5.70
N TYR A 330 11.55 -4.68 -5.57
CA TYR A 330 10.89 -5.59 -6.51
C TYR A 330 9.66 -4.95 -7.18
N ASP A 331 9.78 -3.66 -7.49
CA ASP A 331 8.76 -2.81 -8.12
C ASP A 331 8.20 -3.40 -9.41
N TRP A 332 9.02 -4.09 -10.19
CA TRP A 332 8.58 -4.78 -11.40
C TRP A 332 7.40 -5.73 -11.15
N PHE A 333 7.36 -6.34 -9.96
CA PHE A 333 6.29 -7.24 -9.59
C PHE A 333 5.11 -6.49 -8.96
N TYR A 334 5.37 -5.72 -7.90
CA TYR A 334 4.24 -5.08 -7.22
C TYR A 334 3.63 -3.90 -7.99
N GLU A 335 4.25 -3.43 -9.09
CA GLU A 335 3.64 -2.47 -10.02
C GLU A 335 3.17 -3.14 -11.31
N GLY A 336 4.08 -3.76 -12.07
CA GLY A 336 3.77 -4.32 -13.39
C GLY A 336 2.81 -5.49 -13.34
N PHE A 337 3.04 -6.44 -12.45
CA PHE A 337 2.15 -7.59 -12.26
C PHE A 337 0.84 -7.17 -11.57
N THR A 338 0.87 -6.19 -10.68
CA THR A 338 -0.36 -5.62 -10.08
C THR A 338 -1.21 -4.94 -11.13
N LEU A 339 -0.62 -4.19 -12.06
CA LEU A 339 -1.37 -3.58 -13.17
C LEU A 339 -2.02 -4.66 -14.06
N TYR A 340 -1.32 -5.75 -14.32
CA TYR A 340 -1.91 -6.91 -14.99
C TYR A 340 -3.11 -7.47 -14.22
N GLN A 341 -2.98 -7.69 -12.92
CA GLN A 341 -4.05 -8.22 -12.08
C GLN A 341 -5.24 -7.26 -11.98
N ALA A 342 -4.98 -5.95 -11.97
CA ALA A 342 -6.01 -4.93 -12.01
C ALA A 342 -6.87 -5.03 -13.28
N LEU A 343 -6.23 -5.17 -14.44
CA LEU A 343 -6.94 -5.35 -15.71
C LEU A 343 -7.71 -6.67 -15.76
N ARG A 344 -7.17 -7.74 -15.19
CA ARG A 344 -7.85 -9.04 -15.07
C ARG A 344 -9.09 -8.95 -14.16
N ALA A 345 -8.97 -8.31 -13.01
CA ALA A 345 -10.09 -8.07 -12.10
C ALA A 345 -11.15 -7.18 -12.74
N GLY A 346 -10.74 -6.13 -13.45
CA GLY A 346 -11.65 -5.26 -14.21
C GLY A 346 -12.50 -6.03 -15.23
N MET A 347 -11.91 -7.00 -15.94
CA MET A 347 -12.66 -7.88 -16.85
C MET A 347 -13.63 -8.80 -16.11
N ARG A 348 -13.21 -9.44 -15.01
CA ARG A 348 -14.06 -10.34 -14.22
C ARG A 348 -15.27 -9.63 -13.63
N LEU A 349 -15.09 -8.38 -13.26
CA LEU A 349 -16.12 -7.49 -12.72
C LEU A 349 -16.91 -6.76 -13.81
N GLN A 350 -16.64 -7.02 -15.09
CA GLN A 350 -17.27 -6.36 -16.25
C GLN A 350 -17.08 -4.83 -16.27
N LEU A 351 -16.06 -4.32 -15.57
CA LEU A 351 -15.64 -2.91 -15.65
C LEU A 351 -14.87 -2.63 -16.94
N LEU A 352 -14.30 -3.66 -17.56
CA LEU A 352 -13.59 -3.63 -18.83
C LEU A 352 -14.06 -4.76 -19.72
N SER A 353 -14.21 -4.49 -21.03
CA SER A 353 -14.39 -5.56 -22.02
C SER A 353 -13.07 -6.30 -22.28
N PHE A 354 -13.17 -7.49 -22.87
CA PHE A 354 -11.98 -8.24 -23.30
C PHE A 354 -11.15 -7.46 -24.33
N GLN A 355 -11.80 -6.70 -25.23
CA GLN A 355 -11.10 -5.86 -26.20
C GLN A 355 -10.39 -4.66 -25.52
N ASP A 356 -11.00 -4.03 -24.50
CA ASP A 356 -10.35 -2.96 -23.74
C ASP A 356 -9.08 -3.47 -23.03
N TYR A 357 -9.15 -4.70 -22.51
CA TYR A 357 -8.00 -5.38 -21.93
C TYR A 357 -6.90 -5.62 -22.98
N LEU A 358 -7.21 -6.14 -24.17
CA LEU A 358 -6.23 -6.32 -25.24
C LEU A 358 -5.66 -4.97 -25.73
N ASN A 359 -6.51 -3.94 -25.82
CA ASN A 359 -6.08 -2.59 -26.15
C ASN A 359 -5.13 -2.01 -25.08
N ALA A 360 -5.32 -2.34 -23.80
CA ALA A 360 -4.40 -1.95 -22.73
C ALA A 360 -3.02 -2.61 -22.90
N MET A 361 -2.96 -3.89 -23.29
CA MET A 361 -1.71 -4.58 -23.63
C MET A 361 -1.01 -3.94 -24.82
N GLY A 362 -1.75 -3.59 -25.89
CA GLY A 362 -1.22 -2.87 -27.05
C GLY A 362 -0.60 -1.52 -26.65
N ARG A 363 -1.31 -0.71 -25.86
CA ARG A 363 -0.79 0.57 -25.36
C ARG A 363 0.46 0.39 -24.48
N ALA A 364 0.48 -0.65 -23.65
CA ALA A 364 1.65 -0.96 -22.84
C ALA A 364 2.87 -1.33 -23.70
N PHE A 365 2.64 -2.05 -24.81
CA PHE A 365 3.70 -2.39 -25.76
C PHE A 365 4.20 -1.14 -26.50
N ASP A 366 3.32 -0.24 -26.92
CA ASP A 366 3.71 1.03 -27.54
C ASP A 366 4.56 1.86 -26.57
N ALA A 367 4.10 1.98 -25.33
CA ALA A 367 4.84 2.71 -24.29
C ALA A 367 6.20 2.06 -24.00
N TYR A 368 6.26 0.74 -23.84
CA TYR A 368 7.50 -0.02 -23.68
C TYR A 368 8.46 0.20 -24.86
N SER A 369 7.95 0.13 -26.08
CA SER A 369 8.75 0.27 -27.31
C SER A 369 9.39 1.65 -27.45
N ASN A 370 8.78 2.68 -26.86
CA ASN A 370 9.27 4.05 -26.87
C ASN A 370 10.26 4.36 -25.73
N ILE A 371 10.56 3.41 -24.84
CA ILE A 371 11.55 3.61 -23.77
C ILE A 371 12.95 3.44 -24.35
N ASN A 372 13.76 4.50 -24.28
CA ASN A 372 15.16 4.44 -24.65
C ASN A 372 15.92 3.50 -23.71
N GLY A 373 16.70 2.57 -24.27
CA GLY A 373 17.47 1.62 -23.47
C GLY A 373 16.63 0.51 -22.81
N ARG A 374 15.39 0.28 -23.27
CA ARG A 374 14.48 -0.75 -22.74
C ARG A 374 15.07 -2.17 -22.70
N ASP A 375 16.06 -2.44 -23.56
CA ASP A 375 16.72 -3.74 -23.70
C ASP A 375 18.09 -3.80 -23.00
N GLN A 376 18.42 -2.77 -22.19
CA GLN A 376 19.69 -2.66 -21.47
C GLN A 376 19.55 -3.07 -19.99
N LEU A 377 18.34 -3.12 -19.46
CA LEU A 377 18.06 -3.45 -18.08
C LEU A 377 17.10 -4.64 -17.97
N SER A 378 17.42 -5.54 -17.06
CA SER A 378 16.46 -6.51 -16.55
C SER A 378 15.35 -5.80 -15.75
N LEU A 379 14.25 -6.49 -15.48
CA LEU A 379 13.19 -5.93 -14.62
C LEU A 379 13.68 -5.71 -13.18
N ILE A 380 14.58 -6.57 -12.69
CA ILE A 380 15.21 -6.43 -11.37
C ILE A 380 16.05 -5.16 -11.31
N GLU A 381 16.91 -4.93 -12.31
CA GLU A 381 17.74 -3.72 -12.37
C GLU A 381 16.91 -2.45 -12.55
N ALA A 382 15.84 -2.53 -13.36
CA ALA A 382 14.91 -1.42 -13.53
C ALA A 382 14.24 -1.02 -12.21
N SER A 383 13.89 -1.99 -11.34
CA SER A 383 13.37 -1.69 -9.99
C SER A 383 14.40 -0.97 -9.13
N ARG A 384 15.65 -1.45 -9.09
CA ARG A 384 16.74 -0.80 -8.35
C ARG A 384 17.03 0.63 -8.80
N GLN A 385 16.68 0.94 -10.05
CA GLN A 385 16.91 2.26 -10.66
C GLN A 385 15.62 3.06 -10.84
N ARG A 386 14.49 2.63 -10.27
CA ARG A 386 13.15 3.20 -10.50
C ARG A 386 13.13 4.75 -10.44
N TRP A 387 13.86 5.32 -9.50
CA TRP A 387 13.89 6.77 -9.27
C TRP A 387 15.00 7.51 -10.02
N LYS A 388 15.85 6.78 -10.76
CA LYS A 388 17.00 7.33 -11.51
C LYS A 388 16.88 7.11 -13.03
N SER A 389 16.02 6.20 -13.46
CA SER A 389 15.90 5.72 -14.85
C SER A 389 14.46 5.83 -15.34
N PRO A 390 14.18 5.65 -16.65
CA PRO A 390 12.81 5.72 -17.16
C PRO A 390 11.89 4.78 -16.39
N THR A 391 11.05 5.34 -15.55
CA THR A 391 10.15 4.64 -14.62
C THR A 391 9.16 3.71 -15.34
N GLY A 392 8.90 3.98 -16.63
CA GLY A 392 7.96 3.20 -17.44
C GLY A 392 8.31 1.73 -17.60
N LEU A 393 9.59 1.33 -17.42
CA LEU A 393 10.02 -0.05 -17.68
C LEU A 393 9.40 -1.03 -16.68
N VAL A 394 9.40 -0.73 -15.38
CA VAL A 394 8.77 -1.59 -14.35
C VAL A 394 7.27 -1.77 -14.58
N TYR A 395 6.59 -0.72 -15.05
CA TYR A 395 5.16 -0.77 -15.37
C TYR A 395 4.88 -1.51 -16.66
N HIS A 396 5.44 -1.04 -17.79
CA HIS A 396 5.06 -1.53 -19.11
C HIS A 396 5.65 -2.89 -19.44
N LYS A 397 6.95 -3.09 -19.23
CA LYS A 397 7.58 -4.41 -19.42
C LYS A 397 7.07 -5.41 -18.37
N GLY A 398 6.88 -4.97 -17.11
CA GLY A 398 6.31 -5.80 -16.04
C GLY A 398 4.90 -6.27 -16.36
N LEU A 399 4.02 -5.38 -16.84
CA LEU A 399 2.66 -5.74 -17.30
C LEU A 399 2.70 -6.76 -18.44
N LEU A 400 3.52 -6.53 -19.47
CA LEU A 400 3.66 -7.45 -20.61
C LEU A 400 4.25 -8.79 -20.19
N ALA A 401 5.24 -8.80 -19.29
CA ALA A 401 5.81 -10.03 -18.74
C ALA A 401 4.77 -10.83 -17.95
N ALA A 402 3.93 -10.16 -17.13
CA ALA A 402 2.83 -10.82 -16.42
C ALA A 402 1.79 -11.41 -17.37
N PHE A 403 1.43 -10.67 -18.42
CA PHE A 403 0.51 -11.13 -19.47
C PHE A 403 1.04 -12.39 -20.17
N LEU A 404 2.27 -12.35 -20.65
CA LEU A 404 2.90 -13.48 -21.32
C LEU A 404 3.13 -14.66 -20.37
N TYR A 405 3.48 -14.39 -19.11
CA TYR A 405 3.65 -15.40 -18.08
C TYR A 405 2.34 -16.18 -17.83
N ASP A 406 1.22 -15.46 -17.63
CA ASP A 406 -0.06 -16.12 -17.37
C ASP A 406 -0.54 -16.95 -18.57
N LEU A 407 -0.39 -16.42 -19.80
CA LEU A 407 -0.72 -17.19 -21.03
C LEU A 407 0.14 -18.45 -21.16
N THR A 408 1.44 -18.33 -20.94
CA THR A 408 2.39 -19.46 -21.04
C THR A 408 2.09 -20.51 -19.97
N LEU A 409 1.91 -20.09 -18.71
CA LEU A 409 1.57 -20.99 -17.60
C LEU A 409 0.27 -21.76 -17.87
N ARG A 410 -0.77 -21.06 -18.35
CA ARG A 410 -2.06 -21.68 -18.72
C ARG A 410 -1.89 -22.69 -19.87
N GLN A 411 -1.10 -22.36 -20.88
CA GLN A 411 -0.83 -23.27 -21.99
C GLN A 411 -0.08 -24.52 -21.51
N GLN A 412 1.02 -24.35 -20.76
CA GLN A 412 1.83 -25.46 -20.23
C GLN A 412 1.03 -26.39 -19.31
N THR A 413 0.11 -25.84 -18.55
CA THR A 413 -0.69 -26.58 -17.55
C THR A 413 -2.09 -26.94 -18.06
N LYS A 414 -2.41 -26.73 -19.33
CA LYS A 414 -3.75 -26.94 -19.92
C LYS A 414 -4.85 -26.23 -19.13
N ASN A 415 -4.59 -24.98 -18.76
CA ASN A 415 -5.47 -24.12 -17.93
C ASN A 415 -5.72 -24.62 -16.49
N SER A 416 -4.94 -25.55 -15.95
CA SER A 416 -5.06 -25.97 -14.55
C SER A 416 -4.37 -25.01 -13.57
N ARG A 417 -3.45 -24.18 -14.03
CA ARG A 417 -2.73 -23.16 -13.27
C ARG A 417 -2.76 -21.81 -13.98
N SER A 418 -2.68 -20.74 -13.19
CA SER A 418 -2.66 -19.35 -13.65
C SER A 418 -1.81 -18.48 -12.71
N LEU A 419 -1.64 -17.22 -13.06
CA LEU A 419 -0.97 -16.26 -12.18
C LEU A 419 -1.70 -16.05 -10.84
N ASP A 420 -3.02 -16.28 -10.78
CA ASP A 420 -3.79 -16.25 -9.53
C ASP A 420 -3.25 -17.29 -8.51
N ASP A 421 -2.77 -18.44 -8.99
CA ASP A 421 -2.18 -19.48 -8.12
C ASP A 421 -0.82 -19.04 -7.55
N VAL A 422 -0.05 -18.29 -8.34
CA VAL A 422 1.21 -17.70 -7.90
C VAL A 422 0.97 -16.68 -6.80
N TYR A 423 -0.01 -15.77 -6.98
CA TYR A 423 -0.38 -14.79 -5.97
C TYR A 423 -0.86 -15.44 -4.68
N ARG A 424 -1.70 -16.46 -4.79
CA ARG A 424 -2.20 -17.21 -3.63
C ARG A 424 -1.08 -17.88 -2.86
N GLU A 425 -0.11 -18.47 -3.57
CA GLU A 425 1.05 -19.11 -2.97
C GLU A 425 1.96 -18.09 -2.29
N LEU A 426 2.24 -16.96 -2.94
CA LEU A 426 3.03 -15.86 -2.38
C LEU A 426 2.40 -15.32 -1.09
N PHE A 427 1.09 -15.07 -1.11
CA PHE A 427 0.36 -14.58 0.05
C PHE A 427 0.35 -15.60 1.19
N ARG A 428 0.13 -16.88 0.88
CA ARG A 428 0.15 -17.96 1.86
C ARG A 428 1.52 -18.06 2.57
N GLN A 429 2.62 -17.89 1.85
CA GLN A 429 3.97 -18.01 2.39
C GLN A 429 4.43 -16.78 3.17
N HIS A 430 4.01 -15.57 2.74
CA HIS A 430 4.63 -14.33 3.22
C HIS A 430 3.67 -13.36 3.93
N ARG A 431 2.38 -13.67 4.11
CA ARG A 431 1.42 -12.74 4.74
C ARG A 431 1.65 -12.43 6.22
N SER A 432 2.40 -13.27 6.93
CA SER A 432 2.58 -13.15 8.39
C SER A 432 3.89 -13.77 8.88
N THR A 433 5.01 -13.39 8.29
CA THR A 433 6.33 -13.79 8.77
C THR A 433 6.89 -12.74 9.72
N ALA A 434 7.58 -13.17 10.79
CA ALA A 434 8.18 -12.27 11.77
C ALA A 434 9.32 -11.44 11.15
N THR A 435 10.04 -12.02 10.18
CA THR A 435 11.13 -11.37 9.46
C THR A 435 10.78 -11.30 7.98
N PRO A 436 10.81 -10.12 7.33
CA PRO A 436 10.61 -9.99 5.91
C PRO A 436 11.69 -10.74 5.12
N ALA A 437 11.27 -11.36 4.03
CA ALA A 437 12.16 -11.95 3.06
C ALA A 437 12.53 -10.95 1.97
N ASP A 438 13.64 -11.21 1.24
CA ASP A 438 13.95 -10.45 0.02
C ASP A 438 12.87 -10.69 -1.03
N GLY A 439 12.22 -9.61 -1.46
CA GLY A 439 11.07 -9.66 -2.36
C GLY A 439 11.40 -10.21 -3.75
N ASN A 440 12.56 -9.86 -4.32
CA ASN A 440 12.98 -10.41 -5.61
C ASN A 440 13.14 -11.93 -5.54
N ASN A 441 13.91 -12.42 -4.57
CA ASN A 441 14.16 -13.85 -4.41
C ASN A 441 12.86 -14.61 -4.13
N ALA A 442 12.01 -14.10 -3.25
CA ALA A 442 10.73 -14.74 -2.90
C ALA A 442 9.83 -14.90 -4.13
N VAL A 443 9.64 -13.82 -4.89
CA VAL A 443 8.79 -13.82 -6.07
C VAL A 443 9.38 -14.69 -7.19
N ILE A 444 10.67 -14.52 -7.52
CA ILE A 444 11.35 -15.28 -8.57
C ILE A 444 11.31 -16.77 -8.30
N ASN A 445 11.55 -17.18 -7.05
CA ASN A 445 11.51 -18.61 -6.68
C ASN A 445 10.11 -19.20 -6.89
N ILE A 446 9.05 -18.50 -6.53
CA ILE A 446 7.68 -18.98 -6.76
C ILE A 446 7.35 -19.02 -8.24
N LEU A 447 7.73 -18.01 -9.01
CA LEU A 447 7.52 -17.99 -10.45
C LEU A 447 8.29 -19.14 -11.16
N LYS A 448 9.55 -19.36 -10.80
CA LYS A 448 10.39 -20.47 -11.36
C LYS A 448 9.92 -21.85 -10.92
N SER A 449 9.25 -21.98 -9.79
CA SER A 449 8.73 -23.27 -9.30
C SER A 449 7.55 -23.79 -10.12
N GLN A 450 6.89 -22.93 -10.90
CA GLN A 450 5.81 -23.35 -11.77
C GLN A 450 6.35 -24.16 -12.96
N SER A 451 5.61 -25.22 -13.33
CA SER A 451 6.04 -26.15 -14.39
C SER A 451 6.32 -25.44 -15.72
N GLY A 452 7.51 -25.62 -16.27
CA GLY A 452 7.93 -25.05 -17.55
C GLY A 452 8.23 -23.55 -17.55
N MET A 453 8.24 -22.88 -16.39
CA MET A 453 8.35 -21.42 -16.32
C MET A 453 9.76 -20.89 -16.03
N ARG A 454 10.73 -21.74 -15.71
CA ARG A 454 12.09 -21.33 -15.36
C ARG A 454 12.75 -20.47 -16.45
N GLU A 455 12.79 -20.97 -17.67
CA GLU A 455 13.41 -20.28 -18.82
C GLU A 455 12.71 -18.95 -19.13
N PHE A 456 11.37 -18.90 -18.98
CA PHE A 456 10.61 -17.67 -19.14
C PHE A 456 11.06 -16.59 -18.14
N VAL A 457 11.19 -16.95 -16.85
CA VAL A 457 11.61 -16.03 -15.79
C VAL A 457 13.03 -15.54 -16.01
N GLU A 458 13.96 -16.45 -16.34
CA GLU A 458 15.34 -16.09 -16.67
C GLU A 458 15.41 -15.09 -17.82
N ARG A 459 14.68 -15.34 -18.89
CA ARG A 459 14.69 -14.51 -20.08
C ARG A 459 14.06 -13.14 -19.88
N TYR A 460 12.83 -13.06 -19.33
CA TYR A 460 12.05 -11.81 -19.35
C TYR A 460 12.11 -11.00 -18.07
N ILE A 461 12.57 -11.59 -16.95
CA ILE A 461 12.64 -10.94 -15.65
C ILE A 461 14.09 -10.68 -15.22
N GLU A 462 14.95 -11.73 -15.26
CA GLU A 462 16.31 -11.65 -14.77
C GLU A 462 17.30 -11.10 -15.81
N GLN A 463 17.01 -11.28 -17.11
CA GLN A 463 17.84 -10.79 -18.20
C GLN A 463 17.23 -9.55 -18.87
N ALA A 464 18.10 -8.74 -19.49
CA ALA A 464 17.72 -7.57 -20.27
C ALA A 464 17.21 -7.93 -21.68
N SER A 465 16.25 -8.86 -21.77
CA SER A 465 15.71 -9.32 -23.04
C SER A 465 14.55 -8.48 -23.53
N ALA A 466 14.52 -8.19 -24.83
CA ALA A 466 13.39 -7.54 -25.48
C ALA A 466 12.17 -8.46 -25.57
N ILE A 467 10.99 -7.86 -25.55
CA ILE A 467 9.72 -8.54 -25.83
C ILE A 467 9.38 -8.32 -27.31
N ASP A 468 9.44 -9.40 -28.12
CA ASP A 468 8.79 -9.44 -29.43
C ASP A 468 7.34 -9.87 -29.24
N LEU A 469 6.45 -8.88 -29.16
CA LEU A 469 5.04 -9.12 -28.86
C LEU A 469 4.38 -10.01 -29.90
N ARG A 470 4.65 -9.81 -31.20
CA ARG A 470 4.05 -10.60 -32.29
C ARG A 470 4.35 -12.09 -32.13
N SER A 471 5.63 -12.41 -32.05
CA SER A 471 6.07 -13.82 -31.91
C SER A 471 5.58 -14.41 -30.57
N ALA A 472 5.54 -13.61 -29.50
CA ALA A 472 5.18 -14.08 -28.17
C ALA A 472 3.69 -14.43 -28.02
N ILE A 473 2.76 -13.74 -28.71
CA ILE A 473 1.31 -13.96 -28.52
C ILE A 473 0.67 -14.87 -29.57
N THR A 474 1.29 -15.05 -30.74
CA THR A 474 0.77 -15.89 -31.80
C THR A 474 0.43 -17.34 -31.37
N PRO A 475 1.23 -18.00 -30.51
CA PRO A 475 0.92 -19.36 -30.04
C PRO A 475 -0.42 -19.44 -29.27
N PHE A 476 -0.88 -18.34 -28.72
CA PHE A 476 -2.11 -18.26 -27.92
C PHE A 476 -3.37 -17.91 -28.74
N GLY A 477 -3.24 -17.75 -30.07
CA GLY A 477 -4.34 -17.33 -30.94
C GLY A 477 -4.63 -15.83 -30.90
N LEU A 478 -3.63 -15.04 -30.56
CA LEU A 478 -3.63 -13.58 -30.60
C LEU A 478 -2.71 -13.08 -31.71
N GLU A 479 -3.09 -12.00 -32.34
CA GLU A 479 -2.36 -11.37 -33.44
C GLU A 479 -2.14 -9.89 -33.17
N VAL A 480 -0.94 -9.39 -33.57
CA VAL A 480 -0.66 -7.97 -33.59
C VAL A 480 -1.10 -7.39 -34.92
N PHE A 481 -2.04 -6.46 -34.86
CA PHE A 481 -2.46 -5.66 -36.00
C PHE A 481 -1.91 -4.24 -35.84
N ASN A 482 -1.08 -3.83 -36.79
CA ASN A 482 -0.51 -2.49 -36.86
C ASN A 482 -1.36 -1.64 -37.79
N GLY A 483 -2.43 -1.04 -37.26
CA GLY A 483 -3.30 -0.12 -37.97
C GLY A 483 -2.99 1.33 -37.57
N GLY A 484 -2.07 2.00 -38.27
CA GLY A 484 -1.65 3.35 -37.96
C GLY A 484 -0.56 3.44 -36.90
N VAL A 485 -0.67 4.41 -35.95
CA VAL A 485 0.35 4.71 -34.93
C VAL A 485 0.23 3.89 -33.65
N ARG A 486 -0.76 3.01 -33.55
CA ARG A 486 -1.04 2.23 -32.32
C ARG A 486 -0.99 0.74 -32.61
N THR A 487 -0.45 -0.01 -31.66
CA THR A 487 -0.49 -1.47 -31.64
C THR A 487 -1.86 -1.94 -31.16
N HIS A 488 -2.54 -2.75 -31.96
CA HIS A 488 -3.77 -3.45 -31.60
C HIS A 488 -3.51 -4.95 -31.47
N ILE A 489 -4.02 -5.54 -30.40
CA ILE A 489 -4.03 -7.01 -30.26
C ILE A 489 -5.46 -7.46 -30.55
N ILE A 490 -5.57 -8.40 -31.45
CA ILE A 490 -6.85 -9.00 -31.85
C ILE A 490 -6.81 -10.51 -31.67
N VAL A 491 -7.98 -11.13 -31.57
CA VAL A 491 -8.08 -12.58 -31.58
C VAL A 491 -8.02 -13.07 -33.03
N SER A 492 -7.21 -14.10 -33.29
CA SER A 492 -7.11 -14.70 -34.61
C SER A 492 -8.45 -15.25 -35.09
N THR A 493 -8.72 -15.10 -36.37
CA THR A 493 -9.94 -15.63 -37.01
C THR A 493 -9.92 -17.16 -37.14
N SER A 494 -8.73 -17.77 -37.02
CA SER A 494 -8.51 -19.21 -37.17
C SER A 494 -7.93 -19.81 -35.87
N LEU A 495 -8.76 -19.98 -34.86
CA LEU A 495 -8.33 -20.57 -33.58
C LEU A 495 -8.32 -22.09 -33.63
N GLY A 496 -7.24 -22.70 -33.19
CA GLY A 496 -7.21 -24.12 -32.82
C GLY A 496 -8.02 -24.39 -31.55
N ARG A 497 -8.38 -25.66 -31.31
CA ARG A 497 -9.19 -26.03 -30.11
C ARG A 497 -8.53 -25.58 -28.80
N ALA A 498 -7.25 -25.83 -28.63
CA ALA A 498 -6.51 -25.47 -27.43
C ALA A 498 -6.45 -23.94 -27.20
N GLN A 499 -6.26 -23.16 -28.28
CA GLN A 499 -6.28 -21.69 -28.23
C GLN A 499 -7.67 -21.16 -27.83
N ARG A 500 -8.72 -21.72 -28.41
CA ARG A 500 -10.11 -21.36 -28.08
C ARG A 500 -10.44 -21.64 -26.60
N ASP A 501 -10.03 -22.81 -26.10
CA ASP A 501 -10.23 -23.17 -24.70
C ASP A 501 -9.41 -22.29 -23.75
N LEU A 502 -8.17 -21.93 -24.12
CA LEU A 502 -7.34 -21.00 -23.37
C LEU A 502 -7.99 -19.61 -23.30
N LEU A 503 -8.34 -19.03 -24.45
CA LEU A 503 -8.91 -17.69 -24.52
C LEU A 503 -10.28 -17.61 -23.83
N ARG A 504 -11.12 -18.65 -23.89
CA ARG A 504 -12.39 -18.72 -23.17
C ARG A 504 -12.17 -18.67 -21.66
N LYS A 505 -11.23 -19.43 -21.13
CA LYS A 505 -10.82 -19.37 -19.71
C LYS A 505 -10.20 -18.02 -19.34
N PHE A 506 -9.65 -17.34 -20.32
CA PHE A 506 -9.07 -16.01 -20.18
C PHE A 506 -10.11 -14.89 -20.23
N GLY A 507 -11.37 -15.18 -20.54
CA GLY A 507 -12.48 -14.22 -20.57
C GLY A 507 -12.99 -13.85 -21.97
N TYR A 508 -12.45 -14.49 -23.02
CA TYR A 508 -12.94 -14.29 -24.39
C TYR A 508 -14.29 -14.99 -24.58
N ASN A 509 -15.26 -14.24 -25.12
CA ASN A 509 -16.56 -14.79 -25.52
C ASN A 509 -16.84 -14.49 -26.99
N GLU A 510 -16.85 -15.52 -27.83
CA GLU A 510 -17.08 -15.42 -29.28
C GLU A 510 -18.48 -14.82 -29.62
N GLU A 511 -19.51 -15.12 -28.81
CA GLU A 511 -20.86 -14.65 -29.07
C GLU A 511 -21.03 -13.14 -28.88
N SER A 512 -20.30 -12.56 -27.91
CA SER A 512 -20.36 -11.13 -27.65
C SER A 512 -19.69 -10.29 -28.74
N GLN A 513 -18.79 -10.88 -29.51
CA GLN A 513 -18.09 -10.20 -30.62
C GLN A 513 -18.88 -10.25 -31.95
N ARG A 514 -19.73 -11.26 -32.15
CA ARG A 514 -20.58 -11.35 -33.35
C ARG A 514 -21.78 -10.38 -33.31
N ARG A 515 -22.09 -9.83 -32.14
CA ARG A 515 -23.21 -8.89 -31.93
C ARG A 515 -22.82 -7.42 -31.96
N ARG A 516 -21.53 -7.12 -32.14
CA ARG A 516 -20.98 -5.78 -32.34
C ARG A 516 -20.51 -5.61 -33.77
#